data_0e5d8fd61b6b363ffe20ade0aaedd1bb
#
_entry.id   0e5d8fd61b6b363ffe20ade0aaedd1bb
#
_cell.length_a   1.000
_cell.length_b   1.000
_cell.length_c   1.000
_cell.angle_alpha   90.00
_cell.angle_beta   90.00
_cell.angle_gamma   90.00
#
_symmetry.space_group_name_H-M   'P 1'
#
loop_
_entity.id
_entity.type
_entity.pdbx_description
1 polymer ?
#
loop_
_entity_poly.entity_id
_entity_poly.type
_entity_poly.pdbx_seq_one_letter_code
_entity_poly.pdbx_strand_id
1 'polypeptide(L)'
;MRALRALPALLAAAALALCGCYSFSQTVLPSHLKTVSIAPAKNLTYQAAMGDKLTQGLPEMFRKEAPSLRQVNSQGQAEFEITLKSYTNTPHSYNSSGTVDEYSVAIVVDVEFRDNVKEETIYKGTGLRGSGIYSMSKGESEELHGQTRALEEIQQLIVNNALSGW
;
A
#
# COMPACT_ATOMS: atom_id res chain seq x y z
N MET A 1 33.44 -17.20 -49.08
CA MET A 1 33.04 -18.20 -48.04
C MET A 1 33.39 -17.80 -46.60
N ARG A 2 34.07 -16.69 -46.33
CA ARG A 2 34.37 -16.23 -44.93
C ARG A 2 33.26 -15.39 -44.31
N ALA A 3 32.41 -14.73 -45.08
CA ALA A 3 31.32 -13.89 -44.56
C ALA A 3 30.12 -14.69 -43.96
N LEU A 4 29.90 -15.93 -44.44
CA LEU A 4 28.77 -16.75 -43.97
C LEU A 4 28.99 -17.37 -42.58
N ARG A 5 30.23 -17.40 -42.08
CA ARG A 5 30.59 -17.91 -40.75
C ARG A 5 30.49 -16.85 -39.62
N ALA A 6 30.42 -15.57 -39.99
CA ALA A 6 30.31 -14.48 -39.02
C ALA A 6 28.86 -14.20 -38.57
N LEU A 7 27.87 -14.60 -39.35
CA LEU A 7 26.47 -14.34 -39.10
C LEU A 7 25.94 -14.99 -37.78
N PRO A 8 26.27 -16.25 -37.47
CA PRO A 8 25.82 -16.85 -36.21
C PRO A 8 26.51 -16.25 -34.98
N ALA A 9 27.74 -15.80 -35.10
CA ALA A 9 28.46 -15.15 -34.01
C ALA A 9 27.87 -13.76 -33.68
N LEU A 10 27.45 -13.02 -34.71
CA LEU A 10 26.78 -11.71 -34.54
C LEU A 10 25.40 -11.83 -33.90
N LEU A 11 24.64 -12.88 -34.30
CA LEU A 11 23.33 -13.18 -33.69
C LEU A 11 23.45 -13.61 -32.23
N ALA A 12 24.45 -14.41 -31.86
CA ALA A 12 24.72 -14.80 -30.49
C ALA A 12 25.14 -13.60 -29.61
N ALA A 13 25.95 -12.69 -30.12
CA ALA A 13 26.33 -11.47 -29.42
C ALA A 13 25.15 -10.51 -29.21
N ALA A 14 24.27 -10.38 -30.22
CA ALA A 14 23.02 -9.59 -30.08
C ALA A 14 22.05 -10.18 -29.07
N ALA A 15 21.93 -11.52 -28.98
CA ALA A 15 21.08 -12.19 -28.00
C ALA A 15 21.58 -12.01 -26.56
N LEU A 16 22.89 -12.00 -26.34
CA LEU A 16 23.51 -11.74 -25.04
C LEU A 16 23.32 -10.28 -24.56
N ALA A 17 23.24 -9.33 -25.47
CA ALA A 17 23.03 -7.92 -25.14
C ALA A 17 21.60 -7.61 -24.68
N LEU A 18 20.61 -8.44 -25.04
CA LEU A 18 19.19 -8.30 -24.65
C LEU A 18 18.88 -8.86 -23.25
N CYS A 19 19.75 -9.66 -22.66
CA CYS A 19 19.55 -10.21 -21.30
C CYS A 19 19.90 -9.25 -20.16
N GLY A 20 20.42 -8.05 -20.42
CA GLY A 20 20.99 -7.13 -19.43
C GLY A 20 20.00 -6.17 -18.75
N CYS A 21 18.71 -6.19 -19.08
CA CYS A 21 17.75 -5.19 -18.58
C CYS A 21 16.71 -5.72 -17.57
N TYR A 22 17.01 -6.76 -16.78
CA TYR A 22 16.20 -7.09 -15.62
C TYR A 22 16.84 -6.46 -14.38
N SER A 23 16.63 -5.16 -14.20
CA SER A 23 16.92 -4.50 -12.92
C SER A 23 15.82 -4.85 -11.94
N PHE A 24 16.07 -5.83 -11.08
CA PHE A 24 15.26 -6.09 -9.92
C PHE A 24 15.52 -4.93 -8.94
N SER A 25 14.68 -3.91 -8.94
CA SER A 25 14.62 -2.94 -7.85
C SER A 25 14.09 -3.67 -6.62
N GLN A 26 14.98 -4.38 -5.92
CA GLN A 26 14.67 -4.81 -4.56
C GLN A 26 14.58 -3.54 -3.72
N THR A 27 13.41 -3.29 -3.18
CA THR A 27 13.16 -2.30 -2.14
C THR A 27 14.05 -2.65 -0.95
N VAL A 28 15.21 -1.98 -0.85
CA VAL A 28 16.19 -2.30 0.18
C VAL A 28 15.99 -1.36 1.35
N LEU A 29 15.15 -1.77 2.30
CA LEU A 29 15.10 -1.11 3.61
C LEU A 29 16.52 -1.09 4.22
N PRO A 30 16.86 -0.06 5.01
CA PRO A 30 18.14 0.01 5.68
C PRO A 30 18.50 -1.30 6.40
N SER A 31 19.66 -1.85 6.15
CA SER A 31 20.07 -3.20 6.60
C SER A 31 20.11 -3.37 8.12
N HIS A 32 20.17 -2.27 8.88
CA HIS A 32 20.11 -2.28 10.34
C HIS A 32 18.69 -2.50 10.88
N LEU A 33 17.64 -2.21 10.10
CA LEU A 33 16.25 -2.42 10.50
C LEU A 33 15.88 -3.90 10.43
N LYS A 34 15.55 -4.50 11.54
CA LYS A 34 15.14 -5.91 11.68
C LYS A 34 13.74 -6.05 12.27
N THR A 35 13.26 -5.01 12.95
CA THR A 35 11.94 -5.02 13.59
C THR A 35 11.16 -3.78 13.25
N VAL A 36 9.83 -3.96 13.08
CA VAL A 36 8.88 -2.89 12.83
C VAL A 36 7.73 -2.98 13.83
N SER A 37 7.34 -1.84 14.38
CA SER A 37 6.09 -1.66 15.14
C SER A 37 5.12 -0.81 14.36
N ILE A 38 3.82 -1.08 14.55
CA ILE A 38 2.73 -0.29 13.98
C ILE A 38 1.95 0.26 15.16
N ALA A 39 2.05 1.56 15.38
CA ALA A 39 1.30 2.24 16.42
C ALA A 39 -0.21 2.18 16.11
N PRO A 40 -1.09 2.10 17.13
CA PRO A 40 -2.53 2.22 16.91
C PRO A 40 -2.86 3.50 16.15
N ALA A 41 -3.63 3.40 15.06
CA ALA A 41 -3.93 4.53 14.22
C ALA A 41 -4.73 5.59 14.99
N LYS A 42 -4.25 6.83 14.96
CA LYS A 42 -5.00 7.98 15.49
C LYS A 42 -6.20 8.24 14.60
N ASN A 43 -7.39 8.09 15.14
CA ASN A 43 -8.64 8.29 14.40
C ASN A 43 -9.26 9.66 14.69
N LEU A 44 -9.32 10.53 13.69
CA LEU A 44 -9.93 11.86 13.76
C LEU A 44 -11.34 11.89 13.16
N THR A 45 -11.91 10.73 12.80
CA THR A 45 -13.21 10.63 12.15
C THR A 45 -14.30 10.16 13.13
N TYR A 46 -15.55 10.27 12.71
CA TYR A 46 -16.69 9.75 13.48
C TYR A 46 -16.85 8.22 13.42
N GLN A 47 -16.13 7.53 12.54
CA GLN A 47 -16.16 6.06 12.40
C GLN A 47 -15.18 5.41 13.38
N ALA A 48 -15.62 5.18 14.61
CA ALA A 48 -14.76 4.76 15.72
C ALA A 48 -13.93 3.50 15.43
N ALA A 49 -14.52 2.46 14.83
CA ALA A 49 -13.84 1.19 14.55
C ALA A 49 -12.83 1.25 13.37
N MET A 50 -12.79 2.35 12.61
CA MET A 50 -12.02 2.41 11.37
C MET A 50 -10.50 2.46 11.63
N GLY A 51 -10.08 3.13 12.69
CA GLY A 51 -8.67 3.17 13.10
C GLY A 51 -8.14 1.78 13.46
N ASP A 52 -8.92 1.02 14.24
CA ASP A 52 -8.55 -0.35 14.64
C ASP A 52 -8.47 -1.28 13.43
N LYS A 53 -9.46 -1.23 12.53
CA LYS A 53 -9.45 -2.02 11.28
C LYS A 53 -8.24 -1.70 10.41
N LEU A 54 -7.88 -0.42 10.29
CA LEU A 54 -6.71 0.03 9.55
C LEU A 54 -5.43 -0.55 10.16
N THR A 55 -5.27 -0.45 11.49
CA THR A 55 -4.10 -0.97 12.21
C THR A 55 -3.99 -2.49 12.11
N GLN A 56 -5.10 -3.22 12.22
CA GLN A 56 -5.11 -4.69 12.25
C GLN A 56 -4.76 -5.32 10.90
N GLY A 57 -5.07 -4.69 9.78
CA GLY A 57 -4.80 -5.24 8.45
C GLY A 57 -3.37 -5.06 7.96
N LEU A 58 -2.67 -4.03 8.43
CA LEU A 58 -1.31 -3.70 7.98
C LEU A 58 -0.25 -4.78 8.27
N PRO A 59 -0.24 -5.44 9.44
CA PRO A 59 0.74 -6.45 9.76
C PRO A 59 0.87 -7.57 8.74
N GLU A 60 -0.26 -8.03 8.23
CA GLU A 60 -0.27 -9.12 7.26
C GLU A 60 0.29 -8.70 5.90
N MET A 61 -0.02 -7.47 5.47
CA MET A 61 0.54 -6.91 4.24
C MET A 61 2.04 -6.71 4.36
N PHE A 62 2.51 -6.17 5.49
CA PHE A 62 3.94 -6.03 5.76
C PHE A 62 4.68 -7.35 5.72
N ARG A 63 4.12 -8.40 6.31
CA ARG A 63 4.74 -9.72 6.31
C ARG A 63 4.90 -10.29 4.90
N LYS A 64 4.00 -9.98 3.97
CA LYS A 64 4.08 -10.40 2.57
C LYS A 64 5.14 -9.62 1.81
N GLU A 65 5.14 -8.29 1.95
CA GLU A 65 5.95 -7.39 1.13
C GLU A 65 7.37 -7.17 1.68
N ALA A 66 7.54 -7.26 3.01
CA ALA A 66 8.82 -7.09 3.69
C ALA A 66 9.12 -8.24 4.67
N PRO A 67 9.31 -9.47 4.19
CA PRO A 67 9.50 -10.64 5.04
C PRO A 67 10.79 -10.59 5.89
N SER A 68 11.73 -9.71 5.56
CA SER A 68 12.96 -9.46 6.31
C SER A 68 12.74 -8.68 7.61
N LEU A 69 11.60 -7.96 7.72
CA LEU A 69 11.23 -7.21 8.93
C LEU A 69 10.32 -8.06 9.82
N ARG A 70 10.79 -8.33 11.04
CA ARG A 70 9.97 -8.98 12.05
C ARG A 70 9.09 -7.94 12.74
N GLN A 71 7.77 -8.15 12.68
CA GLN A 71 6.84 -7.31 13.40
C GLN A 71 6.92 -7.54 14.92
N VAL A 72 6.85 -6.45 15.69
CA VAL A 72 6.77 -6.43 17.14
C VAL A 72 5.62 -5.52 17.58
N ASN A 73 5.09 -5.73 18.78
CA ASN A 73 3.93 -4.97 19.25
C ASN A 73 4.26 -3.50 19.59
N SER A 74 5.48 -3.23 19.98
CA SER A 74 5.96 -1.89 20.35
C SER A 74 7.48 -1.82 20.29
N GLN A 75 8.05 -0.60 20.29
CA GLN A 75 9.47 -0.35 20.30
C GLN A 75 10.25 -1.06 19.19
N GLY A 76 9.65 -1.12 18.00
CA GLY A 76 10.37 -1.55 16.81
C GLY A 76 11.53 -0.62 16.47
N GLN A 77 12.55 -1.15 15.79
CA GLN A 77 13.64 -0.33 15.24
C GLN A 77 13.10 0.64 14.17
N ALA A 78 12.04 0.25 13.50
CA ALA A 78 11.23 1.15 12.70
C ALA A 78 9.79 1.18 13.24
N GLU A 79 9.09 2.28 13.04
CA GLU A 79 7.71 2.48 13.53
C GLU A 79 6.84 3.19 12.50
N PHE A 80 5.60 2.69 12.36
CA PHE A 80 4.55 3.34 11.61
C PHE A 80 3.64 4.11 12.54
N GLU A 81 3.50 5.42 12.28
CA GLU A 81 2.48 6.28 12.84
C GLU A 81 1.47 6.63 11.75
N ILE A 82 0.18 6.37 12.01
CA ILE A 82 -0.90 6.57 11.06
C ILE A 82 -1.97 7.44 11.68
N THR A 83 -2.40 8.45 10.93
CA THR A 83 -3.51 9.30 11.32
C THR A 83 -4.62 9.21 10.28
N LEU A 84 -5.78 8.68 10.66
CA LEU A 84 -7.00 8.68 9.86
C LEU A 84 -7.62 10.08 9.91
N LYS A 85 -7.56 10.80 8.79
CA LYS A 85 -7.96 12.22 8.67
C LYS A 85 -9.43 12.39 8.34
N SER A 86 -9.92 11.61 7.39
CA SER A 86 -11.31 11.70 6.97
C SER A 86 -11.88 10.36 6.51
N TYR A 87 -13.17 10.23 6.71
CA TYR A 87 -14.04 9.20 6.17
C TYR A 87 -15.22 9.88 5.50
N THR A 88 -15.51 9.53 4.27
CA THR A 88 -16.68 10.02 3.53
C THR A 88 -17.43 8.85 2.91
N ASN A 89 -18.76 8.97 2.87
CA ASN A 89 -19.65 8.07 2.15
C ASN A 89 -20.60 8.94 1.32
N THR A 90 -20.45 8.93 0.01
CA THR A 90 -21.15 9.82 -0.92
C THR A 90 -21.73 9.07 -2.10
N PRO A 91 -22.85 9.55 -2.69
CA PRO A 91 -23.36 9.01 -3.94
C PRO A 91 -22.28 8.96 -5.02
N HIS A 92 -22.16 7.82 -5.70
CA HIS A 92 -21.19 7.59 -6.78
C HIS A 92 -21.88 7.60 -8.14
N SER A 93 -23.01 6.91 -8.29
CA SER A 93 -23.76 6.84 -9.53
C SER A 93 -25.27 6.90 -9.28
N TYR A 94 -26.01 7.27 -10.34
CA TYR A 94 -27.47 7.34 -10.32
C TYR A 94 -28.04 6.49 -11.47
N ASN A 95 -29.14 5.82 -11.21
CA ASN A 95 -29.87 5.08 -12.22
C ASN A 95 -30.69 6.00 -13.14
N SER A 96 -31.35 5.42 -14.15
CA SER A 96 -32.18 6.17 -15.10
C SER A 96 -33.39 6.90 -14.49
N SER A 97 -33.78 6.52 -13.27
CA SER A 97 -34.88 7.15 -12.50
C SER A 97 -34.37 8.30 -11.61
N GLY A 98 -33.06 8.61 -11.62
CA GLY A 98 -32.46 9.63 -10.77
C GLY A 98 -32.24 9.19 -9.31
N THR A 99 -32.45 7.92 -8.98
CA THR A 99 -32.15 7.35 -7.67
C THR A 99 -30.68 6.94 -7.61
N VAL A 100 -30.05 7.08 -6.42
CA VAL A 100 -28.67 6.63 -6.21
C VAL A 100 -28.60 5.13 -6.41
N ASP A 101 -27.70 4.68 -7.28
CA ASP A 101 -27.44 3.28 -7.59
C ASP A 101 -26.22 2.76 -6.81
N GLU A 102 -25.18 3.57 -6.74
CA GLU A 102 -23.96 3.24 -6.02
C GLU A 102 -23.49 4.37 -5.11
N TYR A 103 -22.81 3.99 -4.04
CA TYR A 103 -22.11 4.87 -3.12
C TYR A 103 -20.61 4.62 -3.17
N SER A 104 -19.82 5.63 -2.83
CA SER A 104 -18.37 5.53 -2.66
C SER A 104 -17.99 5.88 -1.24
N VAL A 105 -17.36 4.94 -0.56
CA VAL A 105 -16.61 5.20 0.68
C VAL A 105 -15.22 5.66 0.30
N ALA A 106 -14.73 6.71 0.96
CA ALA A 106 -13.34 7.12 0.84
C ALA A 106 -12.73 7.39 2.21
N ILE A 107 -11.49 6.96 2.37
CA ILE A 107 -10.67 7.08 3.58
C ILE A 107 -9.42 7.86 3.20
N VAL A 108 -9.06 8.86 4.01
CA VAL A 108 -7.81 9.63 3.82
C VAL A 108 -6.98 9.52 5.07
N VAL A 109 -5.69 9.22 4.88
CA VAL A 109 -4.73 9.05 5.98
C VAL A 109 -3.46 9.87 5.74
N ASP A 110 -2.83 10.26 6.84
CA ASP A 110 -1.42 10.66 6.87
C ASP A 110 -0.63 9.52 7.51
N VAL A 111 0.56 9.28 6.99
CA VAL A 111 1.44 8.19 7.46
C VAL A 111 2.85 8.72 7.64
N GLU A 112 3.50 8.35 8.72
CA GLU A 112 4.92 8.54 8.92
C GLU A 112 5.56 7.19 9.29
N PHE A 113 6.61 6.82 8.57
CA PHE A 113 7.44 5.66 8.84
C PHE A 113 8.81 6.15 9.28
N ARG A 114 9.20 5.82 10.50
CA ARG A 114 10.40 6.33 11.16
C ARG A 114 11.39 5.23 11.45
N ASP A 115 12.67 5.56 11.35
CA ASP A 115 13.78 4.81 11.89
C ASP A 115 14.05 5.31 13.31
N ASN A 116 13.71 4.50 14.33
CA ASN A 116 13.90 4.86 15.73
C ASN A 116 15.35 4.70 16.20
N VAL A 117 16.20 4.04 15.38
CA VAL A 117 17.63 3.87 15.71
C VAL A 117 18.43 5.11 15.33
N LYS A 118 18.10 5.69 14.15
CA LYS A 118 18.76 6.90 13.64
C LYS A 118 17.96 8.17 13.89
N GLU A 119 16.74 8.06 14.41
CA GLU A 119 15.81 9.17 14.62
C GLU A 119 15.47 9.94 13.32
N GLU A 120 15.39 9.21 12.19
CA GLU A 120 15.13 9.76 10.87
C GLU A 120 13.76 9.31 10.35
N THR A 121 13.09 10.17 9.59
CA THR A 121 11.88 9.79 8.85
C THR A 121 12.29 9.08 7.57
N ILE A 122 11.86 7.83 7.45
CA ILE A 122 12.08 6.97 6.29
C ILE A 122 11.12 7.35 5.16
N TYR A 123 9.85 7.44 5.49
CA TYR A 123 8.79 7.81 4.56
C TYR A 123 7.74 8.69 5.24
N LYS A 124 7.24 9.67 4.52
CA LYS A 124 6.12 10.49 4.94
C LYS A 124 5.13 10.67 3.79
N GLY A 125 3.92 10.13 3.98
CA GLY A 125 2.80 10.30 3.06
C GLY A 125 1.71 11.13 3.70
N THR A 126 1.21 12.13 3.00
CA THR A 126 0.11 12.97 3.45
C THR A 126 -1.05 12.89 2.47
N GLY A 127 -2.28 12.80 2.98
CA GLY A 127 -3.46 12.76 2.15
C GLY A 127 -3.58 11.51 1.29
N LEU A 128 -3.00 10.36 1.70
CA LEU A 128 -3.16 9.09 1.00
C LEU A 128 -4.63 8.70 1.05
N ARG A 129 -5.20 8.35 -0.10
CA ARG A 129 -6.62 8.05 -0.25
C ARG A 129 -6.83 6.62 -0.73
N GLY A 130 -7.69 5.90 -0.02
CA GLY A 130 -8.29 4.64 -0.47
C GLY A 130 -9.79 4.81 -0.64
N SER A 131 -10.39 4.05 -1.55
CA SER A 131 -11.83 4.12 -1.87
C SER A 131 -12.43 2.75 -2.13
N GLY A 132 -13.74 2.62 -1.89
CA GLY A 132 -14.50 1.42 -2.21
C GLY A 132 -15.92 1.77 -2.61
N ILE A 133 -16.37 1.22 -3.73
CA ILE A 133 -17.72 1.42 -4.24
C ILE A 133 -18.60 0.25 -3.82
N TYR A 134 -19.85 0.54 -3.46
CA TYR A 134 -20.85 -0.45 -3.12
C TYR A 134 -22.25 -0.06 -3.63
N SER A 135 -23.14 -1.04 -3.85
CA SER A 135 -24.50 -0.82 -4.30
C SER A 135 -25.51 -1.05 -3.18
N MET A 136 -26.47 -0.13 -3.02
CA MET A 136 -27.56 -0.26 -2.03
C MET A 136 -28.57 -1.35 -2.35
N SER A 137 -28.60 -1.83 -3.61
CA SER A 137 -29.60 -2.82 -4.06
C SER A 137 -29.47 -4.17 -3.37
N LYS A 138 -28.34 -4.43 -2.70
CA LYS A 138 -28.04 -5.70 -2.02
C LYS A 138 -28.10 -5.66 -0.49
N GLY A 139 -28.44 -4.52 0.11
CA GLY A 139 -28.65 -4.35 1.54
C GLY A 139 -27.49 -3.70 2.31
N GLU A 140 -27.66 -3.49 3.64
CA GLU A 140 -26.72 -2.76 4.50
C GLU A 140 -25.29 -3.38 4.58
N SER A 141 -25.17 -4.70 4.33
CA SER A 141 -23.87 -5.38 4.29
C SER A 141 -22.93 -4.83 3.20
N GLU A 142 -23.47 -4.17 2.20
CA GLU A 142 -22.69 -3.64 1.08
C GLU A 142 -21.84 -2.42 1.46
N GLU A 143 -22.29 -1.56 2.39
CA GLU A 143 -21.43 -0.49 2.92
C GLU A 143 -20.17 -1.05 3.59
N LEU A 144 -20.31 -2.16 4.32
CA LEU A 144 -19.17 -2.85 4.93
C LEU A 144 -18.18 -3.35 3.86
N HIS A 145 -18.68 -3.84 2.73
CA HIS A 145 -17.83 -4.21 1.58
C HIS A 145 -17.10 -2.98 1.00
N GLY A 146 -17.80 -1.85 0.84
CA GLY A 146 -17.19 -0.59 0.43
C GLY A 146 -16.08 -0.14 1.38
N GLN A 147 -16.34 -0.20 2.70
CA GLN A 147 -15.37 0.10 3.74
C GLN A 147 -14.14 -0.83 3.67
N THR A 148 -14.37 -2.14 3.49
CA THR A 148 -13.30 -3.14 3.41
C THR A 148 -12.39 -2.87 2.21
N ARG A 149 -12.96 -2.61 1.04
CA ARG A 149 -12.17 -2.27 -0.16
C ARG A 149 -11.36 -1.00 0.02
N ALA A 150 -11.96 0.05 0.61
CA ALA A 150 -11.25 1.30 0.89
C ALA A 150 -10.08 1.08 1.86
N LEU A 151 -10.25 0.22 2.88
CA LEU A 151 -9.20 -0.16 3.81
C LEU A 151 -8.09 -0.97 3.13
N GLU A 152 -8.42 -1.96 2.33
CA GLU A 152 -7.45 -2.76 1.59
C GLU A 152 -6.62 -1.90 0.65
N GLU A 153 -7.26 -1.01 -0.11
CA GLU A 153 -6.57 -0.08 -1.01
C GLU A 153 -5.60 0.83 -0.26
N ILE A 154 -6.04 1.45 0.85
CA ILE A 154 -5.17 2.34 1.61
C ILE A 154 -4.03 1.60 2.32
N GLN A 155 -4.26 0.41 2.84
CA GLN A 155 -3.23 -0.43 3.45
C GLN A 155 -2.17 -0.84 2.43
N GLN A 156 -2.59 -1.26 1.22
CA GLN A 156 -1.67 -1.58 0.14
C GLN A 156 -0.85 -0.36 -0.29
N LEU A 157 -1.50 0.81 -0.39
CA LEU A 157 -0.84 2.06 -0.76
C LEU A 157 0.21 2.47 0.29
N ILE A 158 -0.10 2.34 1.58
CA ILE A 158 0.83 2.62 2.68
C ILE A 158 2.07 1.73 2.56
N VAL A 159 1.87 0.43 2.43
CA VAL A 159 2.96 -0.55 2.38
C VAL A 159 3.82 -0.33 1.14
N ASN A 160 3.19 -0.20 -0.03
CA ASN A 160 3.92 0.02 -1.29
C ASN A 160 4.76 1.29 -1.24
N ASN A 161 4.18 2.41 -0.81
CA ASN A 161 4.90 3.68 -0.77
C ASN A 161 6.02 3.68 0.28
N ALA A 162 5.79 3.07 1.44
CA ALA A 162 6.79 2.97 2.49
C ALA A 162 7.98 2.08 2.08
N LEU A 163 7.74 1.09 1.23
CA LEU A 163 8.77 0.15 0.77
C LEU A 163 9.43 0.58 -0.55
N SER A 164 8.79 1.43 -1.37
CA SER A 164 9.31 1.85 -2.68
C SER A 164 10.07 3.17 -2.69
N GLY A 165 10.12 3.86 -1.57
CA GLY A 165 10.70 5.20 -1.43
C GLY A 165 12.24 5.24 -1.34
N TRP A 166 12.94 4.13 -1.69
CA TRP A 166 14.40 3.98 -1.57
C TRP A 166 15.09 3.71 -2.89
#